data_ccfd8f95a97849d1f87a0de715c3c7c5
#
_entry.id   ccfd8f95a97849d1f87a0de715c3c7c5
#
_cell.length_a   1.000
_cell.length_b   1.000
_cell.length_c   1.000
_cell.angle_alpha   90.00
_cell.angle_beta   90.00
_cell.angle_gamma   90.00
#
_symmetry.space_group_name_H-M   'P 1'
#
loop_
_entity.id
_entity.type
_entity.pdbx_description
1 polymer ?
#
loop_
_entity_poly.entity_id
_entity_poly.type
_entity_poly.pdbx_seq_one_letter_code
_entity_poly.pdbx_strand_id
1 'polypeptide(L)'
;MKTIMDNIHGGIMSDCPHRERSPYTGDGQVAAVTVMHNFDAAAFYTKWIRDMNDTQNVTTGYVPNSAPWQPGSGGGVPWGTALNIMSWEFYLHYGDRKLLEDNYFGMKEKVRYLLTWLTKDGTMFSQKTNPNSTRPNQWLNLGEWGPAFQLPDNELVHTFFLWRCADFMVKAAKALGRQEDVRYYTTIANDVKAAFHNKFYDAENRTYGDYGSNVFALVMDVPKEHYSDVVKTWRNEIVEKYNGHLNTGIFGTQYFFETLAAHGLNDVAYEAMNKRDFPSYGNWIEQGATVTWEFWNGRSSRNHPMFGGGLNWFYRTVAGVNADENEPGYKHIIIKPQLPEKLDYVYYSNRTPYGKVVSEVRRINNRYEMNVTIPVGSHATLYIPVTGNAAVTESGQPIETASGIEKVEKGTGYLTVKALQGSYKFVVQ
;
A
#
# COMPACT_ATOMS: atom_id res chain seq x y z
N MET A 1 -5.38 -14.04 7.40
CA MET A 1 -6.11 -13.91 8.68
C MET A 1 -5.44 -14.69 9.81
N LYS A 2 -5.22 -15.99 9.67
CA LYS A 2 -4.61 -16.80 10.75
C LYS A 2 -3.27 -16.24 11.23
N THR A 3 -2.36 -15.88 10.32
CA THR A 3 -1.08 -15.24 10.67
C THR A 3 -1.26 -14.02 11.58
N ILE A 4 -2.23 -13.16 11.27
CA ILE A 4 -2.51 -11.94 12.05
C ILE A 4 -3.02 -12.30 13.44
N MET A 5 -3.95 -13.25 13.54
CA MET A 5 -4.50 -13.69 14.84
C MET A 5 -3.42 -14.29 15.72
N ASP A 6 -2.50 -15.08 15.15
CA ASP A 6 -1.41 -15.72 15.87
C ASP A 6 -0.34 -14.72 16.34
N ASN A 7 -0.26 -13.53 15.71
CA ASN A 7 0.81 -12.53 15.95
C ASN A 7 0.33 -11.29 16.72
N ILE A 8 -0.95 -11.17 17.06
CA ILE A 8 -1.43 -10.09 17.93
C ILE A 8 -1.28 -10.51 19.39
N HIS A 9 -0.38 -9.88 20.10
CA HIS A 9 -0.08 -10.16 21.51
C HIS A 9 -0.12 -8.87 22.33
N GLY A 10 -0.95 -8.80 23.37
CA GLY A 10 -0.95 -7.69 24.32
C GLY A 10 -1.08 -6.30 23.71
N GLY A 11 -1.78 -6.16 22.59
CA GLY A 11 -1.96 -4.89 21.89
C GLY A 11 -0.82 -4.46 20.99
N ILE A 12 0.06 -5.38 20.61
CA ILE A 12 1.09 -5.21 19.57
C ILE A 12 0.96 -6.31 18.52
N MET A 13 1.44 -6.03 17.31
CA MET A 13 1.68 -7.07 16.31
C MET A 13 3.12 -7.51 16.38
N SER A 14 3.36 -8.79 16.70
CA SER A 14 4.71 -9.35 16.63
C SER A 14 5.03 -9.82 15.21
N ASP A 15 6.32 -9.92 14.92
CA ASP A 15 6.85 -10.52 13.68
C ASP A 15 6.50 -12.01 13.59
N CYS A 16 6.61 -12.72 14.69
CA CYS A 16 6.33 -14.16 14.77
C CYS A 16 5.93 -14.57 16.19
N PRO A 17 5.12 -15.67 16.35
CA PRO A 17 4.59 -16.05 17.66
C PRO A 17 5.55 -16.89 18.50
N HIS A 18 6.68 -17.35 17.96
CA HIS A 18 7.48 -18.40 18.59
C HIS A 18 8.97 -18.11 18.75
N ARG A 19 9.55 -17.18 17.97
CA ARG A 19 10.99 -16.88 17.99
C ARG A 19 11.28 -15.51 18.63
N GLU A 20 11.24 -14.44 17.84
CA GLU A 20 11.57 -13.10 18.33
C GLU A 20 10.43 -12.47 19.11
N ARG A 21 9.20 -12.64 18.66
CA ARG A 21 8.00 -12.02 19.25
C ARG A 21 8.14 -10.51 19.38
N SER A 22 8.84 -9.92 18.42
CA SER A 22 9.19 -8.50 18.43
C SER A 22 8.12 -7.65 17.74
N PRO A 23 7.79 -6.49 18.30
CA PRO A 23 6.81 -5.58 17.70
C PRO A 23 7.45 -4.76 16.58
N TYR A 24 8.00 -5.43 15.55
CA TYR A 24 8.63 -4.75 14.43
C TYR A 24 7.63 -3.92 13.65
N THR A 25 7.93 -2.63 13.53
CA THR A 25 7.03 -1.64 12.94
C THR A 25 6.91 -1.80 11.42
N GLY A 26 7.98 -2.28 10.76
CA GLY A 26 7.93 -2.60 9.33
C GLY A 26 6.94 -3.72 9.01
N ASP A 27 6.98 -4.80 9.78
CA ASP A 27 6.08 -5.95 9.64
C ASP A 27 4.62 -5.54 9.83
N GLY A 28 4.36 -4.74 10.84
CA GLY A 28 3.03 -4.22 11.09
C GLY A 28 2.56 -3.24 10.04
N GLN A 29 3.46 -2.39 9.51
CA GLN A 29 3.16 -1.44 8.44
C GLN A 29 2.71 -2.15 7.16
N VAL A 30 3.47 -3.14 6.68
CA VAL A 30 3.14 -3.85 5.43
C VAL A 30 1.86 -4.67 5.55
N ALA A 31 1.50 -5.14 6.76
CA ALA A 31 0.27 -5.88 7.00
C ALA A 31 -0.93 -4.98 7.34
N ALA A 32 -0.73 -3.71 7.67
CA ALA A 32 -1.75 -2.83 8.28
C ALA A 32 -3.04 -2.73 7.45
N VAL A 33 -2.93 -2.49 6.16
CA VAL A 33 -4.10 -2.37 5.27
C VAL A 33 -4.88 -3.69 5.21
N THR A 34 -4.19 -4.83 5.04
CA THR A 34 -4.81 -6.16 5.07
C THR A 34 -5.52 -6.40 6.41
N VAL A 35 -4.93 -5.98 7.54
CA VAL A 35 -5.57 -6.12 8.86
C VAL A 35 -6.84 -5.29 8.95
N MET A 36 -6.79 -4.01 8.57
CA MET A 36 -7.96 -3.12 8.61
C MET A 36 -9.10 -3.57 7.69
N HIS A 37 -8.78 -4.26 6.57
CA HIS A 37 -9.80 -4.84 5.70
C HIS A 37 -10.45 -6.12 6.24
N ASN A 38 -9.85 -6.79 7.23
CA ASN A 38 -10.32 -8.09 7.71
C ASN A 38 -10.76 -8.11 9.17
N PHE A 39 -10.39 -7.10 9.96
CA PHE A 39 -10.65 -7.05 11.40
C PHE A 39 -11.16 -5.67 11.81
N ASP A 40 -11.92 -5.60 12.89
CA ASP A 40 -12.16 -4.36 13.61
C ASP A 40 -10.88 -4.02 14.41
N ALA A 41 -9.99 -3.29 13.77
CA ALA A 41 -8.66 -3.02 14.29
C ALA A 41 -8.47 -1.58 14.78
N ALA A 42 -9.53 -0.78 14.88
CA ALA A 42 -9.43 0.64 15.23
C ALA A 42 -8.75 0.83 16.60
N ALA A 43 -9.21 0.16 17.64
CA ALA A 43 -8.64 0.27 18.98
C ALA A 43 -7.18 -0.24 19.03
N PHE A 44 -6.89 -1.33 18.31
CA PHE A 44 -5.56 -1.90 18.21
C PHE A 44 -4.56 -0.92 17.60
N TYR A 45 -4.86 -0.35 16.42
CA TYR A 45 -3.95 0.59 15.76
C TYR A 45 -3.88 1.94 16.46
N THR A 46 -4.96 2.40 17.09
CA THR A 46 -4.94 3.61 17.94
C THR A 46 -3.87 3.48 19.02
N LYS A 47 -3.83 2.34 19.71
CA LYS A 47 -2.81 2.06 20.72
C LYS A 47 -1.42 1.97 20.11
N TRP A 48 -1.25 1.19 19.05
CA TRP A 48 0.08 0.90 18.53
C TRP A 48 0.74 2.09 17.82
N ILE A 49 -0.02 2.94 17.13
CA ILE A 49 0.49 4.20 16.56
C ILE A 49 0.97 5.15 17.69
N ARG A 50 0.26 5.19 18.81
CA ARG A 50 0.72 5.92 20.01
C ARG A 50 2.01 5.35 20.57
N ASP A 51 2.14 4.02 20.67
CA ASP A 51 3.38 3.39 21.10
C ASP A 51 4.58 3.78 20.21
N MET A 52 4.38 3.87 18.88
CA MET A 52 5.42 4.34 17.97
C MET A 52 5.82 5.78 18.25
N ASN A 53 4.83 6.65 18.49
CA ASN A 53 5.06 8.04 18.84
C ASN A 53 5.78 8.19 20.20
N ASP A 54 5.37 7.42 21.20
CA ASP A 54 5.98 7.42 22.53
C ASP A 54 7.41 6.86 22.54
N THR A 55 7.71 5.94 21.61
CA THR A 55 9.04 5.36 21.43
C THR A 55 10.00 6.30 20.68
N GLN A 56 9.48 7.34 20.02
CA GLN A 56 10.29 8.28 19.25
C GLN A 56 11.28 9.03 20.15
N ASN A 57 12.53 9.14 19.69
CA ASN A 57 13.52 9.94 20.39
C ASN A 57 13.17 11.43 20.29
N VAL A 58 12.83 12.03 21.41
CA VAL A 58 12.33 13.42 21.52
C VAL A 58 13.32 14.48 21.02
N THR A 59 14.60 14.15 20.98
CA THR A 59 15.65 15.12 20.57
C THR A 59 15.96 15.00 19.09
N THR A 60 15.95 13.80 18.53
CA THR A 60 16.34 13.53 17.14
C THR A 60 15.18 13.34 16.19
N GLY A 61 14.04 12.86 16.67
CA GLY A 61 12.94 12.38 15.83
C GLY A 61 13.14 10.95 15.33
N TYR A 62 14.21 10.25 15.76
CA TYR A 62 14.42 8.84 15.41
C TYR A 62 13.29 7.95 15.94
N VAL A 63 12.72 7.12 15.09
CA VAL A 63 11.78 6.05 15.46
C VAL A 63 12.47 4.72 15.22
N PRO A 64 12.58 3.85 16.25
CA PRO A 64 13.25 2.55 16.13
C PRO A 64 12.43 1.55 15.31
N ASN A 65 13.05 0.40 14.99
CA ASN A 65 12.39 -0.66 14.23
C ASN A 65 11.27 -1.38 15.02
N SER A 66 11.18 -1.18 16.31
CA SER A 66 10.18 -1.80 17.17
C SER A 66 9.46 -0.77 18.05
N ALA A 67 8.18 -0.99 18.28
CA ALA A 67 7.35 -0.20 19.20
C ALA A 67 6.34 -1.11 19.94
N PRO A 68 6.40 -1.20 21.28
CA PRO A 68 7.37 -0.57 22.19
C PRO A 68 8.83 -0.91 21.86
N TRP A 69 9.75 -0.02 22.20
CA TRP A 69 11.16 -0.22 21.89
C TRP A 69 11.73 -1.49 22.56
N GLN A 70 12.54 -2.22 21.81
CA GLN A 70 13.34 -3.34 22.30
C GLN A 70 14.83 -3.08 22.09
N PRO A 71 15.70 -3.45 23.03
CA PRO A 71 17.15 -3.38 22.85
C PRO A 71 17.60 -4.18 21.62
N GLY A 72 18.52 -3.60 20.82
CA GLY A 72 19.03 -4.25 19.61
C GLY A 72 18.21 -4.02 18.34
N SER A 73 17.04 -3.39 18.43
CA SER A 73 16.29 -2.97 17.24
C SER A 73 17.08 -1.96 16.41
N GLY A 74 17.30 -2.28 15.14
CA GLY A 74 18.17 -1.52 14.26
C GLY A 74 17.56 -0.24 13.67
N GLY A 75 18.29 0.37 12.76
CA GLY A 75 17.97 1.63 12.09
C GLY A 75 17.40 1.46 10.69
N GLY A 76 16.39 0.63 10.50
CA GLY A 76 15.71 0.51 9.21
C GLY A 76 14.87 1.75 8.91
N VAL A 77 15.15 2.41 7.77
CA VAL A 77 14.36 3.58 7.37
C VAL A 77 12.90 3.21 7.16
N PRO A 78 12.56 2.16 6.40
CA PRO A 78 11.18 1.75 6.19
C PRO A 78 10.43 1.40 7.48
N TRP A 79 11.11 0.76 8.45
CA TRP A 79 10.50 0.43 9.75
C TRP A 79 10.11 1.68 10.52
N GLY A 80 11.03 2.61 10.70
CA GLY A 80 10.74 3.83 11.44
C GLY A 80 9.76 4.78 10.75
N THR A 81 9.53 4.65 9.45
CA THR A 81 8.52 5.43 8.71
C THR A 81 7.09 4.93 8.93
N ALA A 82 6.92 3.80 9.60
CA ALA A 82 5.63 3.25 9.96
C ALA A 82 4.74 4.27 10.70
N LEU A 83 5.33 5.13 11.55
CA LEU A 83 4.58 6.19 12.25
C LEU A 83 3.80 7.08 11.25
N ASN A 84 4.45 7.55 10.18
CA ASN A 84 3.81 8.41 9.19
C ASN A 84 2.81 7.63 8.33
N ILE A 85 3.21 6.45 7.85
CA ILE A 85 2.42 5.64 6.92
C ILE A 85 1.16 5.13 7.61
N MET A 86 1.29 4.55 8.80
CA MET A 86 0.14 3.98 9.52
C MET A 86 -0.81 5.06 10.05
N SER A 87 -0.31 6.23 10.47
CA SER A 87 -1.18 7.35 10.88
C SER A 87 -2.06 7.82 9.72
N TRP A 88 -1.51 7.90 8.50
CA TRP A 88 -2.29 8.26 7.32
C TRP A 88 -3.26 7.15 6.89
N GLU A 89 -2.79 5.90 6.76
CA GLU A 89 -3.64 4.76 6.37
C GLU A 89 -4.79 4.53 7.37
N PHE A 90 -4.52 4.70 8.65
CA PHE A 90 -5.54 4.63 9.69
C PHE A 90 -6.59 5.74 9.54
N TYR A 91 -6.14 6.99 9.33
CA TYR A 91 -7.05 8.11 9.09
C TYR A 91 -7.90 7.88 7.85
N LEU A 92 -7.29 7.43 6.75
CA LEU A 92 -8.00 7.12 5.52
C LEU A 92 -9.07 6.05 5.73
N HIS A 93 -8.75 5.00 6.50
CA HIS A 93 -9.64 3.87 6.72
C HIS A 93 -10.76 4.14 7.74
N TYR A 94 -10.45 4.85 8.83
CA TYR A 94 -11.41 5.06 9.93
C TYR A 94 -11.97 6.49 10.02
N GLY A 95 -11.36 7.45 9.35
CA GLY A 95 -11.76 8.87 9.43
C GLY A 95 -11.41 9.54 10.77
N ASP A 96 -10.61 8.90 11.62
CA ASP A 96 -10.25 9.41 12.93
C ASP A 96 -9.23 10.56 12.82
N ARG A 97 -9.76 11.78 12.67
CA ARG A 97 -8.98 13.01 12.62
C ARG A 97 -8.17 13.25 13.90
N LYS A 98 -8.72 12.85 15.06
CA LYS A 98 -8.08 13.07 16.35
C LYS A 98 -6.76 12.29 16.46
N LEU A 99 -6.73 11.04 16.01
CA LEU A 99 -5.49 10.26 15.99
C LEU A 99 -4.43 10.92 15.11
N LEU A 100 -4.83 11.40 13.93
CA LEU A 100 -3.92 12.09 13.01
C LEU A 100 -3.34 13.37 13.64
N GLU A 101 -4.18 14.16 14.33
CA GLU A 101 -3.76 15.38 15.06
C GLU A 101 -2.78 15.06 16.18
N ASP A 102 -3.07 14.04 16.99
CA ASP A 102 -2.26 13.65 18.15
C ASP A 102 -0.85 13.19 17.76
N ASN A 103 -0.72 12.53 16.60
CA ASN A 103 0.55 12.02 16.12
C ASN A 103 1.28 12.96 15.15
N TYR A 104 0.66 14.06 14.75
CA TYR A 104 1.17 14.96 13.71
C TYR A 104 2.56 15.51 14.00
N PHE A 105 2.82 15.91 15.25
CA PHE A 105 4.14 16.41 15.66
C PHE A 105 5.21 15.33 15.52
N GLY A 106 4.96 14.11 15.98
CA GLY A 106 5.88 12.98 15.82
C GLY A 106 6.17 12.66 14.35
N MET A 107 5.14 12.73 13.49
CA MET A 107 5.30 12.56 12.04
C MET A 107 6.23 13.64 11.45
N LYS A 108 6.11 14.90 11.88
CA LYS A 108 7.02 16.01 11.48
C LYS A 108 8.45 15.72 11.91
N GLU A 109 8.64 15.34 13.17
CA GLU A 109 9.96 15.05 13.73
C GLU A 109 10.63 13.85 13.02
N LYS A 110 9.85 12.85 12.60
CA LYS A 110 10.39 11.75 11.78
C LYS A 110 10.91 12.25 10.43
N VAL A 111 10.19 13.10 9.72
CA VAL A 111 10.68 13.70 8.47
C VAL A 111 11.92 14.55 8.72
N ARG A 112 11.91 15.38 9.78
CA ARG A 112 13.09 16.17 10.19
C ARG A 112 14.31 15.29 10.42
N TYR A 113 14.15 14.15 11.08
CA TYR A 113 15.23 13.18 11.29
C TYR A 113 15.74 12.62 9.96
N LEU A 114 14.85 12.21 9.05
CA LEU A 114 15.26 11.67 7.76
C LEU A 114 16.03 12.70 6.91
N LEU A 115 15.64 13.97 6.95
CA LEU A 115 16.35 15.06 6.24
C LEU A 115 17.79 15.25 6.72
N THR A 116 18.14 14.85 7.94
CA THR A 116 19.55 14.86 8.40
C THR A 116 20.43 13.82 7.73
N TRP A 117 19.81 12.88 6.98
CA TRP A 117 20.49 11.82 6.25
C TRP A 117 20.57 12.06 4.75
N LEU A 118 20.29 13.28 4.29
CA LEU A 118 20.44 13.64 2.88
C LEU A 118 21.91 13.75 2.48
N THR A 119 22.20 13.25 1.30
CA THR A 119 23.46 13.46 0.57
C THR A 119 23.43 14.81 -0.15
N LYS A 120 24.53 15.21 -0.78
CA LYS A 120 24.61 16.47 -1.52
C LYS A 120 23.74 16.50 -2.78
N ASP A 121 23.41 15.33 -3.34
CA ASP A 121 22.55 15.19 -4.52
C ASP A 121 21.06 15.10 -4.18
N GLY A 122 20.70 15.21 -2.89
CA GLY A 122 19.31 15.20 -2.44
C GLY A 122 18.69 13.82 -2.23
N THR A 123 19.47 12.75 -2.39
CA THR A 123 19.07 11.40 -2.00
C THR A 123 19.49 11.07 -0.57
N MET A 124 19.07 9.93 -0.01
CA MET A 124 19.47 9.53 1.34
C MET A 124 20.74 8.68 1.32
N PHE A 125 21.54 8.75 2.40
CA PHE A 125 22.63 7.81 2.60
C PHE A 125 22.14 6.36 2.73
N SER A 126 22.85 5.43 2.11
CA SER A 126 22.69 3.99 2.31
C SER A 126 23.50 3.45 3.49
N GLN A 127 24.37 4.29 4.06
CA GLN A 127 25.37 3.90 5.02
C GLN A 127 24.79 3.63 6.42
N LYS A 128 25.47 2.79 7.17
CA LYS A 128 25.18 2.45 8.55
C LYS A 128 25.27 3.66 9.50
N THR A 129 26.15 4.62 9.20
CA THR A 129 26.33 5.85 9.97
C THR A 129 26.35 7.05 9.04
N ASN A 130 25.73 8.16 9.44
CA ASN A 130 25.85 9.42 8.73
C ASN A 130 27.12 10.16 9.19
N PRO A 131 28.11 10.38 8.30
CA PRO A 131 29.36 11.07 8.67
C PRO A 131 29.14 12.53 9.12
N ASN A 132 28.01 13.12 8.75
CA ASN A 132 27.64 14.49 9.16
C ASN A 132 26.75 14.51 10.42
N SER A 133 26.40 13.35 10.98
CA SER A 133 25.57 13.28 12.18
C SER A 133 26.40 13.54 13.43
N THR A 134 25.91 14.42 14.30
CA THR A 134 26.45 14.63 15.64
C THR A 134 26.13 13.48 16.61
N ARG A 135 25.46 12.43 16.13
CA ARG A 135 24.92 11.34 16.94
C ARG A 135 25.30 9.98 16.38
N PRO A 136 26.50 9.46 16.75
CA PRO A 136 27.07 8.25 16.15
C PRO A 136 26.28 6.96 16.46
N ASN A 137 25.36 6.97 17.43
CA ASN A 137 24.59 5.79 17.83
C ASN A 137 23.29 5.60 17.03
N GLN A 138 22.93 6.53 16.14
CA GLN A 138 21.79 6.41 15.25
C GLN A 138 22.30 6.09 13.85
N TRP A 139 21.86 5.00 13.28
CA TRP A 139 22.40 4.39 12.07
C TRP A 139 21.27 3.97 11.11
N LEU A 140 21.55 3.97 9.81
CA LEU A 140 20.75 3.35 8.78
C LEU A 140 21.41 2.03 8.39
N ASN A 141 20.66 0.92 8.35
CA ASN A 141 21.24 -0.38 8.04
C ASN A 141 20.31 -1.32 7.26
N LEU A 142 19.03 -0.98 7.12
CA LEU A 142 18.05 -1.79 6.42
C LEU A 142 17.20 -0.90 5.50
N GLY A 143 17.17 -1.25 4.23
CA GLY A 143 16.26 -0.70 3.24
C GLY A 143 15.12 -1.66 2.95
N GLU A 144 15.43 -2.89 2.59
CA GLU A 144 14.46 -3.93 2.25
C GLU A 144 14.77 -5.23 3.00
N TRP A 145 13.83 -6.18 3.05
CA TRP A 145 14.00 -7.46 3.75
C TRP A 145 13.28 -8.61 3.06
N GLY A 146 13.74 -9.84 3.34
CA GLY A 146 13.08 -11.07 2.93
C GLY A 146 13.01 -11.31 1.42
N PRO A 147 14.06 -11.01 0.64
CA PRO A 147 13.97 -11.13 -0.81
C PRO A 147 13.84 -12.57 -1.26
N ALA A 148 13.20 -12.76 -2.42
CA ALA A 148 13.24 -14.03 -3.13
C ALA A 148 14.63 -14.29 -3.76
N PHE A 149 15.27 -13.25 -4.27
CA PHE A 149 16.56 -13.28 -4.96
C PHE A 149 17.58 -12.37 -4.26
N GLN A 150 17.58 -11.09 -4.56
CA GLN A 150 18.46 -10.08 -3.97
C GLN A 150 17.63 -8.86 -3.49
N LEU A 151 18.30 -7.93 -2.83
CA LEU A 151 17.71 -6.67 -2.39
C LEU A 151 18.08 -5.54 -3.34
N PRO A 152 17.22 -4.54 -3.52
CA PRO A 152 17.58 -3.29 -4.17
C PRO A 152 18.58 -2.50 -3.33
N ASP A 153 19.16 -1.45 -3.93
CA ASP A 153 20.06 -0.55 -3.20
C ASP A 153 19.33 0.13 -2.03
N ASN A 154 19.96 0.11 -0.86
CA ASN A 154 19.42 0.77 0.33
C ASN A 154 19.22 2.28 0.13
N GLU A 155 20.08 2.96 -0.62
CA GLU A 155 19.94 4.38 -0.89
C GLU A 155 18.66 4.69 -1.66
N LEU A 156 18.35 3.87 -2.67
CA LEU A 156 17.11 3.96 -3.43
C LEU A 156 15.89 3.79 -2.51
N VAL A 157 15.89 2.73 -1.70
CA VAL A 157 14.78 2.41 -0.80
C VAL A 157 14.61 3.49 0.28
N HIS A 158 15.70 3.95 0.88
CA HIS A 158 15.67 5.02 1.89
C HIS A 158 15.10 6.32 1.31
N THR A 159 15.53 6.69 0.10
CA THR A 159 15.05 7.89 -0.61
C THR A 159 13.58 7.80 -0.93
N PHE A 160 13.10 6.64 -1.39
CA PHE A 160 11.67 6.36 -1.57
C PHE A 160 10.88 6.59 -0.27
N PHE A 161 11.34 6.06 0.86
CA PHE A 161 10.61 6.17 2.11
C PHE A 161 10.66 7.59 2.71
N LEU A 162 11.71 8.36 2.47
CA LEU A 162 11.71 9.80 2.79
C LEU A 162 10.64 10.52 1.96
N TRP A 163 10.61 10.30 0.64
CA TRP A 163 9.56 10.85 -0.22
C TRP A 163 8.16 10.45 0.27
N ARG A 164 7.97 9.17 0.60
CA ARG A 164 6.67 8.67 1.06
C ARG A 164 6.21 9.33 2.35
N CYS A 165 7.11 9.57 3.31
CA CYS A 165 6.80 10.35 4.50
C CYS A 165 6.42 11.79 4.18
N ALA A 166 7.14 12.45 3.26
CA ALA A 166 6.83 13.82 2.85
C ALA A 166 5.46 13.91 2.14
N ASP A 167 5.15 12.95 1.25
CA ASP A 167 3.84 12.85 0.58
C ASP A 167 2.71 12.68 1.60
N PHE A 168 2.87 11.79 2.56
CA PHE A 168 1.86 11.62 3.62
C PHE A 168 1.76 12.83 4.54
N MET A 169 2.84 13.58 4.77
CA MET A 169 2.76 14.86 5.47
C MET A 169 1.98 15.91 4.69
N VAL A 170 2.10 15.97 3.35
CA VAL A 170 1.27 16.85 2.51
C VAL A 170 -0.21 16.49 2.68
N LYS A 171 -0.56 15.21 2.62
CA LYS A 171 -1.92 14.72 2.77
C LYS A 171 -2.47 15.00 4.17
N ALA A 172 -1.72 14.68 5.21
CA ALA A 172 -2.09 14.95 6.61
C ALA A 172 -2.25 16.46 6.88
N ALA A 173 -1.34 17.29 6.37
CA ALA A 173 -1.42 18.74 6.50
C ALA A 173 -2.68 19.32 5.81
N LYS A 174 -3.03 18.83 4.61
CA LYS A 174 -4.28 19.19 3.91
C LYS A 174 -5.49 18.81 4.75
N ALA A 175 -5.57 17.58 5.23
CA ALA A 175 -6.67 17.07 6.06
C ALA A 175 -6.84 17.91 7.36
N LEU A 176 -5.74 18.40 7.93
CA LEU A 176 -5.73 19.20 9.15
C LEU A 176 -5.83 20.72 8.90
N GLY A 177 -5.85 21.16 7.64
CA GLY A 177 -5.94 22.58 7.29
C GLY A 177 -4.65 23.40 7.51
N ARG A 178 -3.48 22.74 7.57
CA ARG A 178 -2.17 23.34 7.88
C ARG A 178 -1.44 23.80 6.60
N GLN A 179 -1.86 24.90 6.04
CA GLN A 179 -1.43 25.35 4.71
C GLN A 179 0.08 25.63 4.55
N GLU A 180 0.76 26.06 5.62
CA GLU A 180 2.22 26.25 5.60
C GLU A 180 2.96 24.93 5.49
N ASP A 181 2.52 23.93 6.27
CA ASP A 181 3.08 22.59 6.20
C ASP A 181 2.79 21.93 4.84
N VAL A 182 1.62 22.18 4.23
CA VAL A 182 1.33 21.72 2.85
C VAL A 182 2.40 22.23 1.89
N ARG A 183 2.71 23.53 1.89
CA ARG A 183 3.75 24.10 1.01
C ARG A 183 5.12 23.51 1.30
N TYR A 184 5.50 23.47 2.58
CA TYR A 184 6.80 22.97 3.01
C TYR A 184 7.05 21.52 2.59
N TYR A 185 6.11 20.62 2.90
CA TYR A 185 6.26 19.19 2.55
C TYR A 185 6.08 18.91 1.06
N THR A 186 5.30 19.72 0.35
CA THR A 186 5.23 19.63 -1.13
C THR A 186 6.59 19.92 -1.76
N THR A 187 7.31 20.94 -1.28
CA THR A 187 8.66 21.23 -1.75
C THR A 187 9.59 20.04 -1.49
N ILE A 188 9.62 19.52 -0.28
CA ILE A 188 10.45 18.34 0.08
C ILE A 188 10.11 17.14 -0.82
N ALA A 189 8.82 16.84 -0.98
CA ALA A 189 8.41 15.70 -1.79
C ALA A 189 8.85 15.84 -3.25
N ASN A 190 8.71 17.04 -3.83
CA ASN A 190 9.13 17.31 -5.20
C ASN A 190 10.65 17.24 -5.37
N ASP A 191 11.42 17.82 -4.46
CA ASP A 191 12.88 17.83 -4.50
C ASP A 191 13.45 16.42 -4.38
N VAL A 192 12.94 15.63 -3.42
CA VAL A 192 13.37 14.23 -3.22
C VAL A 192 12.97 13.36 -4.41
N LYS A 193 11.76 13.56 -4.97
CA LYS A 193 11.32 12.86 -6.18
C LYS A 193 12.22 13.17 -7.38
N ALA A 194 12.57 14.44 -7.58
CA ALA A 194 13.48 14.83 -8.65
C ALA A 194 14.88 14.23 -8.45
N ALA A 195 15.42 14.28 -7.24
CA ALA A 195 16.72 13.69 -6.90
C ALA A 195 16.73 12.18 -7.14
N PHE A 196 15.64 11.48 -6.75
CA PHE A 196 15.48 10.05 -6.97
C PHE A 196 15.53 9.69 -8.46
N HIS A 197 14.71 10.37 -9.28
CA HIS A 197 14.66 10.09 -10.72
C HIS A 197 15.98 10.44 -11.42
N ASN A 198 16.63 11.53 -11.04
CA ASN A 198 17.91 11.94 -11.62
C ASN A 198 19.06 10.96 -11.30
N LYS A 199 19.06 10.37 -10.10
CA LYS A 199 20.17 9.51 -9.67
C LYS A 199 20.00 8.07 -10.08
N PHE A 200 18.79 7.52 -9.95
CA PHE A 200 18.58 6.09 -10.07
C PHE A 200 18.07 5.63 -11.44
N TYR A 201 17.69 6.56 -12.32
CA TYR A 201 17.31 6.19 -13.68
C TYR A 201 18.53 5.86 -14.53
N ASP A 202 18.60 4.61 -14.99
CA ASP A 202 19.56 4.15 -15.97
C ASP A 202 18.97 4.33 -17.37
N ALA A 203 19.48 5.34 -18.10
CA ALA A 203 18.98 5.68 -19.42
C ALA A 203 19.41 4.66 -20.50
N GLU A 204 20.52 3.96 -20.32
CA GLU A 204 20.98 2.92 -21.23
C GLU A 204 20.08 1.68 -21.18
N ASN A 205 19.76 1.22 -19.96
CA ASN A 205 18.93 0.04 -19.71
C ASN A 205 17.45 0.38 -19.53
N ARG A 206 17.07 1.68 -19.48
CA ARG A 206 15.70 2.18 -19.33
C ARG A 206 15.00 1.63 -18.10
N THR A 207 15.66 1.69 -16.96
CA THR A 207 15.23 1.08 -15.70
C THR A 207 15.74 1.86 -14.50
N TYR A 208 15.16 1.61 -13.34
CA TYR A 208 15.70 2.03 -12.04
C TYR A 208 16.47 0.90 -11.34
N GLY A 209 16.63 -0.21 -11.99
CA GLY A 209 17.26 -1.41 -11.49
C GLY A 209 16.28 -2.53 -11.20
N ASP A 210 16.82 -3.63 -10.70
CA ASP A 210 16.13 -4.89 -10.45
C ASP A 210 15.56 -4.96 -9.01
N TYR A 211 15.03 -6.10 -8.65
CA TYR A 211 14.62 -6.47 -7.27
C TYR A 211 13.60 -5.53 -6.62
N GLY A 212 12.71 -4.94 -7.40
CA GLY A 212 11.67 -4.03 -6.93
C GLY A 212 12.01 -2.55 -7.09
N SER A 213 13.20 -2.18 -7.59
CA SER A 213 13.56 -0.77 -7.80
C SER A 213 12.57 -0.05 -8.73
N ASN A 214 12.12 -0.70 -9.80
CA ASN A 214 11.10 -0.18 -10.71
C ASN A 214 9.74 0.01 -10.04
N VAL A 215 9.39 -0.83 -9.05
CA VAL A 215 8.14 -0.65 -8.26
C VAL A 215 8.16 0.68 -7.52
N PHE A 216 9.23 0.95 -6.78
CA PHE A 216 9.38 2.20 -6.04
C PHE A 216 9.36 3.42 -6.96
N ALA A 217 10.05 3.35 -8.10
CA ALA A 217 10.03 4.43 -9.09
C ALA A 217 8.64 4.70 -9.67
N LEU A 218 7.90 3.66 -10.02
CA LEU A 218 6.54 3.79 -10.58
C LEU A 218 5.54 4.32 -9.56
N VAL A 219 5.67 3.96 -8.28
CA VAL A 219 4.88 4.56 -7.19
C VAL A 219 5.17 6.05 -7.02
N MET A 220 6.39 6.51 -7.37
CA MET A 220 6.80 7.92 -7.36
C MET A 220 6.46 8.66 -8.67
N ASP A 221 5.67 8.08 -9.57
CA ASP A 221 5.35 8.63 -10.91
C ASP A 221 6.61 8.93 -11.73
N VAL A 222 7.10 7.95 -12.44
CA VAL A 222 8.21 8.07 -13.39
C VAL A 222 7.95 9.22 -14.39
N PRO A 223 8.95 10.07 -14.72
CA PRO A 223 8.81 11.10 -15.74
C PRO A 223 8.20 10.56 -17.04
N LYS A 224 7.31 11.35 -17.64
CA LYS A 224 6.49 10.91 -18.80
C LYS A 224 7.33 10.40 -19.97
N GLU A 225 8.49 11.01 -20.19
CA GLU A 225 9.45 10.66 -21.24
C GLU A 225 10.08 9.26 -21.06
N HIS A 226 10.12 8.76 -19.83
CA HIS A 226 10.70 7.45 -19.49
C HIS A 226 9.64 6.40 -19.17
N TYR A 227 8.39 6.82 -18.95
CA TYR A 227 7.33 6.00 -18.41
C TYR A 227 7.09 4.69 -19.19
N SER A 228 6.90 4.80 -20.51
CA SER A 228 6.60 3.63 -21.35
C SER A 228 7.72 2.61 -21.35
N ASP A 229 8.96 3.09 -21.36
CA ASP A 229 10.16 2.26 -21.37
C ASP A 229 10.34 1.54 -20.03
N VAL A 230 10.17 2.25 -18.92
CA VAL A 230 10.26 1.65 -17.57
C VAL A 230 9.19 0.59 -17.36
N VAL A 231 7.94 0.87 -17.72
CA VAL A 231 6.84 -0.12 -17.61
C VAL A 231 7.13 -1.37 -18.44
N LYS A 232 7.61 -1.18 -19.68
CA LYS A 232 7.97 -2.29 -20.57
C LYS A 232 9.16 -3.10 -20.01
N THR A 233 10.21 -2.43 -19.55
CA THR A 233 11.39 -3.07 -18.98
C THR A 233 11.01 -3.87 -17.73
N TRP A 234 10.22 -3.29 -16.82
CA TRP A 234 9.74 -3.97 -15.62
C TRP A 234 8.85 -5.18 -15.94
N ARG A 235 7.92 -5.04 -16.91
CA ARG A 235 7.15 -6.20 -17.39
C ARG A 235 8.04 -7.34 -17.88
N ASN A 236 9.04 -7.03 -18.70
CA ASN A 236 9.96 -8.04 -19.24
C ASN A 236 10.83 -8.64 -18.13
N GLU A 237 11.26 -7.85 -17.17
CA GLU A 237 11.95 -8.34 -15.97
C GLU A 237 11.11 -9.42 -15.26
N ILE A 238 9.85 -9.15 -14.98
CA ILE A 238 8.97 -10.11 -14.31
C ILE A 238 8.71 -11.34 -15.21
N VAL A 239 8.27 -11.12 -16.45
CA VAL A 239 7.74 -12.18 -17.30
C VAL A 239 8.86 -13.05 -17.86
N GLU A 240 9.94 -12.41 -18.40
CA GLU A 240 11.01 -13.13 -19.12
C GLU A 240 12.14 -13.56 -18.18
N LYS A 241 12.63 -12.62 -17.33
CA LYS A 241 13.78 -12.89 -16.46
C LYS A 241 13.41 -13.75 -15.26
N TYR A 242 12.27 -13.45 -14.62
CA TYR A 242 11.80 -14.16 -13.42
C TYR A 242 10.64 -15.13 -13.69
N ASN A 243 10.38 -15.48 -14.95
CA ASN A 243 9.33 -16.44 -15.33
C ASN A 243 7.98 -16.17 -14.69
N GLY A 244 7.58 -14.90 -14.62
CA GLY A 244 6.31 -14.44 -14.02
C GLY A 244 6.30 -14.42 -12.49
N HIS A 245 7.42 -14.61 -11.83
CA HIS A 245 7.50 -14.51 -10.36
C HIS A 245 7.74 -13.08 -9.88
N LEU A 246 7.31 -12.80 -8.66
CA LEU A 246 7.72 -11.60 -7.96
C LEU A 246 9.22 -11.69 -7.58
N ASN A 247 9.89 -10.54 -7.59
CA ASN A 247 11.32 -10.42 -7.30
C ASN A 247 11.64 -9.42 -6.18
N THR A 248 10.66 -9.10 -5.35
CA THR A 248 10.72 -8.05 -4.34
C THR A 248 10.93 -8.60 -2.93
N GLY A 249 11.41 -7.76 -2.02
CA GLY A 249 11.29 -7.96 -0.58
C GLY A 249 9.92 -7.49 -0.05
N ILE A 250 9.81 -7.34 1.28
CA ILE A 250 8.51 -7.08 1.94
C ILE A 250 7.88 -5.75 1.54
N PHE A 251 8.68 -4.68 1.45
CA PHE A 251 8.17 -3.35 1.11
C PHE A 251 7.88 -3.24 -0.38
N GLY A 252 8.74 -3.78 -1.23
CA GLY A 252 8.45 -3.87 -2.65
C GLY A 252 7.20 -4.71 -2.93
N THR A 253 7.00 -5.83 -2.23
CA THR A 253 5.81 -6.68 -2.37
C THR A 253 4.52 -5.95 -1.96
N GLN A 254 4.59 -5.05 -0.97
CA GLN A 254 3.45 -4.23 -0.54
C GLN A 254 2.85 -3.42 -1.71
N TYR A 255 3.71 -2.96 -2.62
CA TYR A 255 3.30 -2.13 -3.76
C TYR A 255 3.20 -2.91 -5.07
N PHE A 256 3.85 -4.08 -5.19
CA PHE A 256 4.06 -4.80 -6.43
C PHE A 256 2.78 -5.03 -7.24
N PHE A 257 1.78 -5.66 -6.65
CA PHE A 257 0.56 -6.07 -7.36
C PHE A 257 -0.33 -4.89 -7.72
N GLU A 258 -0.49 -3.93 -6.81
CA GLU A 258 -1.28 -2.72 -7.04
C GLU A 258 -0.62 -1.83 -8.10
N THR A 259 0.72 -1.73 -8.10
CA THR A 259 1.46 -0.98 -9.12
C THR A 259 1.34 -1.63 -10.49
N LEU A 260 1.45 -2.97 -10.60
CA LEU A 260 1.20 -3.66 -11.87
C LEU A 260 -0.18 -3.32 -12.43
N ALA A 261 -1.21 -3.41 -11.62
CA ALA A 261 -2.57 -3.10 -12.04
C ALA A 261 -2.76 -1.62 -12.43
N ALA A 262 -2.16 -0.69 -11.68
CA ALA A 262 -2.21 0.75 -11.97
C ALA A 262 -1.59 1.10 -13.33
N HIS A 263 -0.62 0.30 -13.78
CA HIS A 263 0.07 0.48 -15.06
C HIS A 263 -0.40 -0.47 -16.18
N GLY A 264 -1.62 -1.02 -16.05
CA GLY A 264 -2.25 -1.85 -17.09
C GLY A 264 -1.71 -3.29 -17.17
N LEU A 265 -1.00 -3.75 -16.15
CA LEU A 265 -0.39 -5.08 -16.08
C LEU A 265 -1.09 -5.99 -15.05
N ASN A 266 -2.42 -5.83 -14.88
CA ASN A 266 -3.17 -6.58 -13.87
C ASN A 266 -3.15 -8.10 -14.12
N ASP A 267 -3.06 -8.53 -15.39
CA ASP A 267 -2.91 -9.95 -15.72
C ASP A 267 -1.55 -10.52 -15.32
N VAL A 268 -0.49 -9.71 -15.39
CA VAL A 268 0.83 -10.09 -14.87
C VAL A 268 0.78 -10.23 -13.34
N ALA A 269 0.09 -9.34 -12.64
CA ALA A 269 -0.15 -9.45 -11.20
C ALA A 269 -0.90 -10.74 -10.85
N TYR A 270 -1.94 -11.07 -11.61
CA TYR A 270 -2.71 -12.30 -11.42
C TYR A 270 -1.86 -13.56 -11.64
N GLU A 271 -1.07 -13.61 -12.70
CA GLU A 271 -0.16 -14.74 -12.96
C GLU A 271 0.87 -14.90 -11.84
N ALA A 272 1.49 -13.81 -11.39
CA ALA A 272 2.46 -13.85 -10.29
C ALA A 272 1.83 -14.34 -8.97
N MET A 273 0.59 -13.91 -8.67
CA MET A 273 -0.15 -14.35 -7.48
C MET A 273 -0.49 -15.85 -7.53
N ASN A 274 -0.76 -16.39 -8.74
CA ASN A 274 -1.17 -17.78 -8.95
C ASN A 274 -0.01 -18.76 -9.19
N LYS A 275 1.25 -18.29 -9.20
CA LYS A 275 2.40 -19.20 -9.30
C LYS A 275 2.36 -20.27 -8.20
N ARG A 276 2.75 -21.51 -8.55
CA ARG A 276 2.81 -22.65 -7.66
C ARG A 276 4.22 -23.11 -7.32
N ASP A 277 5.19 -22.65 -8.10
CA ASP A 277 6.62 -22.87 -7.90
C ASP A 277 7.27 -21.70 -7.15
N PHE A 278 8.52 -21.87 -6.72
CA PHE A 278 9.28 -20.87 -5.97
C PHE A 278 9.72 -19.69 -6.87
N PRO A 279 9.63 -18.45 -6.37
CA PRO A 279 9.03 -17.97 -5.13
C PRO A 279 7.57 -17.52 -5.35
N SER A 280 6.64 -17.98 -4.54
CA SER A 280 5.24 -17.54 -4.63
C SER A 280 4.43 -17.92 -3.39
N TYR A 281 3.28 -17.26 -3.20
CA TYR A 281 2.29 -17.66 -2.19
C TYR A 281 1.75 -19.08 -2.45
N GLY A 282 1.52 -19.43 -3.72
CA GLY A 282 1.06 -20.76 -4.10
C GLY A 282 2.08 -21.85 -3.76
N ASN A 283 3.38 -21.58 -3.90
CA ASN A 283 4.42 -22.50 -3.47
C ASN A 283 4.36 -22.80 -1.95
N TRP A 284 4.07 -21.80 -1.13
CA TRP A 284 3.83 -22.05 0.30
C TRP A 284 2.64 -22.97 0.54
N ILE A 285 1.54 -22.75 -0.19
CA ILE A 285 0.33 -23.58 -0.10
C ILE A 285 0.65 -25.03 -0.49
N GLU A 286 1.36 -25.25 -1.59
CA GLU A 286 1.78 -26.59 -2.03
C GLU A 286 2.68 -27.29 -0.98
N GLN A 287 3.43 -26.52 -0.21
CA GLN A 287 4.24 -27.03 0.90
C GLN A 287 3.42 -27.18 2.22
N GLY A 288 2.11 -27.01 2.18
CA GLY A 288 1.21 -27.19 3.32
C GLY A 288 1.12 -25.98 4.26
N ALA A 289 1.54 -24.78 3.81
CA ALA A 289 1.42 -23.58 4.62
C ALA A 289 -0.05 -23.20 4.86
N THR A 290 -0.38 -22.90 6.09
CA THR A 290 -1.68 -22.33 6.51
C THR A 290 -1.58 -20.84 6.88
N VAL A 291 -0.37 -20.31 6.91
CA VAL A 291 0.01 -18.95 7.29
C VAL A 291 1.14 -18.47 6.39
N THR A 292 1.37 -17.17 6.31
CA THR A 292 2.51 -16.58 5.58
C THR A 292 3.82 -16.83 6.32
N TRP A 293 4.92 -16.94 5.58
CA TRP A 293 6.25 -17.22 6.10
C TRP A 293 7.15 -15.99 6.01
N GLU A 294 8.29 -16.03 6.76
CA GLU A 294 9.29 -14.97 6.77
C GLU A 294 10.10 -14.94 5.48
N PHE A 295 10.45 -16.10 4.94
CA PHE A 295 11.19 -16.21 3.67
C PHE A 295 10.48 -17.15 2.71
N TRP A 296 10.60 -16.86 1.42
CA TRP A 296 9.98 -17.63 0.35
C TRP A 296 10.37 -19.12 0.37
N ASN A 297 11.59 -19.43 0.80
CA ASN A 297 12.08 -20.81 0.92
C ASN A 297 11.72 -21.51 2.24
N GLY A 298 10.94 -20.88 3.11
CA GLY A 298 10.49 -21.43 4.37
C GLY A 298 11.55 -21.54 5.47
N ARG A 299 12.72 -20.90 5.31
CA ARG A 299 13.69 -20.73 6.40
C ARG A 299 13.15 -19.76 7.46
N SER A 300 13.72 -19.79 8.65
CA SER A 300 13.34 -18.94 9.79
C SER A 300 11.90 -19.16 10.24
N SER A 301 11.08 -18.11 10.38
CA SER A 301 9.71 -18.25 10.88
C SER A 301 8.75 -18.67 9.77
N ARG A 302 7.95 -19.72 10.04
CA ARG A 302 6.84 -20.14 9.18
C ARG A 302 5.48 -19.63 9.68
N ASN A 303 5.49 -18.52 10.41
CA ASN A 303 4.30 -17.74 10.77
C ASN A 303 4.72 -16.29 10.94
N HIS A 304 4.61 -15.47 9.87
CA HIS A 304 5.14 -14.12 9.81
C HIS A 304 4.26 -13.23 8.93
N PRO A 305 3.82 -12.02 9.37
CA PRO A 305 2.87 -11.19 8.64
C PRO A 305 3.47 -10.36 7.51
N MET A 306 4.79 -10.27 7.40
CA MET A 306 5.49 -9.26 6.59
C MET A 306 5.22 -9.30 5.08
N PHE A 307 4.74 -10.40 4.52
CA PHE A 307 4.28 -10.47 3.13
C PHE A 307 2.77 -10.23 2.97
N GLY A 308 2.08 -9.85 4.05
CA GLY A 308 0.64 -9.54 4.01
C GLY A 308 0.28 -8.36 3.11
N GLY A 309 1.22 -7.44 2.85
CA GLY A 309 0.99 -6.26 2.00
C GLY A 309 0.60 -6.59 0.56
N GLY A 310 1.12 -7.66 -0.02
CA GLY A 310 0.74 -8.10 -1.36
C GLY A 310 -0.74 -8.45 -1.53
N LEU A 311 -1.44 -8.74 -0.41
CA LEU A 311 -2.87 -9.07 -0.42
C LEU A 311 -3.77 -7.84 -0.56
N ASN A 312 -3.24 -6.61 -0.40
CA ASN A 312 -4.00 -5.37 -0.61
C ASN A 312 -4.62 -5.31 -2.00
N TRP A 313 -3.94 -5.88 -2.99
CA TRP A 313 -4.42 -5.97 -4.36
C TRP A 313 -5.81 -6.62 -4.48
N PHE A 314 -6.13 -7.65 -3.68
CA PHE A 314 -7.47 -8.27 -3.70
C PHE A 314 -8.57 -7.29 -3.30
N TYR A 315 -8.32 -6.42 -2.31
CA TYR A 315 -9.30 -5.51 -1.75
C TYR A 315 -9.41 -4.22 -2.57
N ARG A 316 -8.25 -3.58 -2.79
CA ARG A 316 -8.17 -2.25 -3.39
C ARG A 316 -8.24 -2.26 -4.91
N THR A 317 -7.82 -3.35 -5.55
CA THR A 317 -7.76 -3.46 -7.01
C THR A 317 -8.81 -4.43 -7.55
N VAL A 318 -8.74 -5.72 -7.21
CA VAL A 318 -9.64 -6.72 -7.80
C VAL A 318 -11.09 -6.44 -7.40
N ALA A 319 -11.36 -6.27 -6.12
CA ALA A 319 -12.68 -5.84 -5.62
C ALA A 319 -12.91 -4.33 -5.79
N GLY A 320 -11.82 -3.56 -5.85
CA GLY A 320 -11.82 -2.14 -6.16
C GLY A 320 -12.33 -1.23 -5.06
N VAL A 321 -12.42 -1.67 -3.79
CA VAL A 321 -13.02 -0.89 -2.70
C VAL A 321 -11.96 -0.04 -1.98
N ASN A 322 -12.12 1.28 -2.09
CA ASN A 322 -11.21 2.27 -1.52
C ASN A 322 -11.98 3.39 -0.82
N ALA A 323 -11.41 3.97 0.23
CA ALA A 323 -11.88 5.22 0.79
C ALA A 323 -11.31 6.41 0.00
N ASP A 324 -12.10 7.47 -0.16
CA ASP A 324 -11.63 8.72 -0.78
C ASP A 324 -10.78 9.53 0.23
N GLU A 325 -9.63 10.03 -0.20
CA GLU A 325 -8.74 10.86 0.61
C GLU A 325 -9.39 12.19 1.06
N ASN A 326 -10.37 12.71 0.29
CA ASN A 326 -11.07 13.95 0.61
C ASN A 326 -12.23 13.75 1.59
N GLU A 327 -12.83 12.57 1.61
CA GLU A 327 -13.90 12.16 2.52
C GLU A 327 -13.58 10.79 3.13
N PRO A 328 -12.56 10.71 4.03
CA PRO A 328 -12.03 9.46 4.56
C PRO A 328 -13.02 8.69 5.45
N GLY A 329 -12.60 7.52 5.92
CA GLY A 329 -13.40 6.65 6.76
C GLY A 329 -14.57 6.00 6.01
N TYR A 330 -14.48 5.91 4.68
CA TYR A 330 -15.57 5.43 3.82
C TYR A 330 -16.83 6.31 3.86
N LYS A 331 -16.67 7.59 4.15
CA LYS A 331 -17.74 8.58 3.97
C LYS A 331 -18.09 8.68 2.48
N HIS A 332 -17.07 8.83 1.62
CA HIS A 332 -17.15 8.61 0.20
C HIS A 332 -16.36 7.35 -0.16
N ILE A 333 -17.01 6.43 -0.87
CA ILE A 333 -16.45 5.13 -1.25
C ILE A 333 -16.17 5.13 -2.75
N ILE A 334 -14.95 4.77 -3.14
CA ILE A 334 -14.62 4.53 -4.54
C ILE A 334 -14.68 3.03 -4.77
N ILE A 335 -15.54 2.57 -5.68
CA ILE A 335 -15.64 1.16 -6.06
C ILE A 335 -15.29 1.04 -7.54
N LYS A 336 -14.04 0.60 -7.79
CA LYS A 336 -13.45 0.45 -9.14
C LYS A 336 -12.84 -0.94 -9.30
N PRO A 337 -13.67 -1.98 -9.51
CA PRO A 337 -13.17 -3.34 -9.66
C PRO A 337 -12.38 -3.50 -10.95
N GLN A 338 -11.25 -4.22 -10.87
CA GLN A 338 -10.39 -4.53 -12.01
C GLN A 338 -10.15 -6.05 -12.05
N LEU A 339 -11.02 -6.78 -12.73
CA LEU A 339 -10.90 -8.23 -12.86
C LEU A 339 -9.83 -8.57 -13.90
N PRO A 340 -8.79 -9.35 -13.55
CA PRO A 340 -7.90 -9.96 -14.53
C PRO A 340 -8.66 -10.81 -15.55
N GLU A 341 -8.12 -10.99 -16.75
CA GLU A 341 -8.82 -11.74 -17.83
C GLU A 341 -9.24 -13.15 -17.42
N LYS A 342 -8.43 -13.83 -16.62
CA LYS A 342 -8.67 -15.20 -16.15
C LYS A 342 -9.54 -15.31 -14.89
N LEU A 343 -10.03 -14.20 -14.35
CA LEU A 343 -10.87 -14.16 -13.15
C LEU A 343 -12.29 -13.69 -13.50
N ASP A 344 -13.27 -14.57 -13.37
CA ASP A 344 -14.66 -14.28 -13.73
C ASP A 344 -15.52 -13.82 -12.55
N TYR A 345 -15.00 -13.88 -11.33
CA TYR A 345 -15.76 -13.58 -10.14
C TYR A 345 -14.92 -13.02 -9.01
N VAL A 346 -15.43 -11.97 -8.38
CA VAL A 346 -14.95 -11.47 -7.11
C VAL A 346 -16.12 -11.12 -6.21
N TYR A 347 -16.03 -11.49 -4.96
CA TYR A 347 -16.90 -11.00 -3.88
C TYR A 347 -16.05 -10.47 -2.75
N TYR A 348 -16.34 -9.25 -2.35
CA TYR A 348 -15.70 -8.61 -1.22
C TYR A 348 -16.73 -7.91 -0.35
N SER A 349 -16.58 -8.02 0.96
CA SER A 349 -17.33 -7.20 1.91
C SER A 349 -16.46 -6.79 3.08
N ASN A 350 -16.66 -5.57 3.56
CA ASN A 350 -16.00 -5.03 4.74
C ASN A 350 -16.99 -4.31 5.64
N ARG A 351 -16.68 -4.25 6.94
CA ARG A 351 -17.37 -3.36 7.89
C ARG A 351 -16.58 -2.08 8.05
N THR A 352 -17.12 -1.00 7.52
CA THR A 352 -16.60 0.36 7.66
C THR A 352 -17.19 1.03 8.91
N PRO A 353 -16.71 2.21 9.32
CA PRO A 353 -17.34 2.99 10.38
C PRO A 353 -18.83 3.29 10.13
N TYR A 354 -19.28 3.34 8.87
CA TYR A 354 -20.67 3.57 8.48
C TYR A 354 -21.51 2.28 8.34
N GLY A 355 -20.88 1.13 8.28
CA GLY A 355 -21.56 -0.15 8.12
C GLY A 355 -20.93 -1.02 7.03
N LYS A 356 -21.72 -2.01 6.57
CA LYS A 356 -21.24 -2.98 5.59
C LYS A 356 -21.19 -2.40 4.19
N VAL A 357 -20.02 -2.44 3.55
CA VAL A 357 -19.82 -2.25 2.12
C VAL A 357 -19.71 -3.61 1.41
N VAL A 358 -20.26 -3.73 0.20
CA VAL A 358 -20.13 -4.92 -0.65
C VAL A 358 -19.73 -4.48 -2.06
N SER A 359 -18.78 -5.19 -2.64
CA SER A 359 -18.45 -5.18 -4.07
C SER A 359 -18.43 -6.62 -4.57
N GLU A 360 -19.37 -6.96 -5.43
CA GLU A 360 -19.42 -8.27 -6.09
C GLU A 360 -19.50 -8.04 -7.59
N VAL A 361 -18.59 -8.66 -8.33
CA VAL A 361 -18.57 -8.58 -9.80
C VAL A 361 -18.48 -9.99 -10.39
N ARG A 362 -19.31 -10.24 -11.39
CA ARG A 362 -19.28 -11.46 -12.21
C ARG A 362 -19.14 -11.10 -13.68
N ARG A 363 -18.29 -11.81 -14.38
CA ARG A 363 -18.17 -11.79 -15.84
C ARG A 363 -18.80 -13.06 -16.38
N ILE A 364 -19.82 -12.93 -17.23
CA ILE A 364 -20.55 -14.04 -17.82
C ILE A 364 -20.67 -13.78 -19.33
N ASN A 365 -19.99 -14.58 -20.16
CA ASN A 365 -20.03 -14.46 -21.62
C ASN A 365 -19.82 -13.00 -22.12
N ASN A 366 -18.78 -12.34 -21.65
CA ASN A 366 -18.45 -10.92 -21.94
C ASN A 366 -19.45 -9.88 -21.41
N ARG A 367 -20.40 -10.27 -20.58
CA ARG A 367 -21.29 -9.37 -19.83
C ARG A 367 -20.80 -9.23 -18.40
N TYR A 368 -21.12 -8.12 -17.77
CA TYR A 368 -20.82 -7.91 -16.37
C TYR A 368 -22.11 -7.79 -15.55
N GLU A 369 -22.13 -8.46 -14.43
CA GLU A 369 -23.06 -8.18 -13.33
C GLU A 369 -22.27 -7.63 -12.15
N MET A 370 -22.72 -6.51 -11.58
CA MET A 370 -22.09 -5.87 -10.43
C MET A 370 -23.14 -5.59 -9.36
N ASN A 371 -22.97 -6.21 -8.20
CA ASN A 371 -23.78 -5.95 -7.02
C ASN A 371 -22.98 -5.11 -6.02
N VAL A 372 -23.56 -4.01 -5.56
CA VAL A 372 -22.92 -3.08 -4.63
C VAL A 372 -23.85 -2.79 -3.47
N THR A 373 -23.27 -2.74 -2.25
CA THR A 373 -23.97 -2.18 -1.09
C THR A 373 -23.17 -1.02 -0.55
N ILE A 374 -23.82 0.13 -0.42
CA ILE A 374 -23.29 1.37 0.15
C ILE A 374 -24.01 1.59 1.49
N PRO A 375 -23.29 1.65 2.62
CA PRO A 375 -23.91 1.79 3.93
C PRO A 375 -24.58 3.16 4.13
N VAL A 376 -25.50 3.20 5.08
CA VAL A 376 -26.20 4.45 5.48
C VAL A 376 -25.19 5.48 5.95
N GLY A 377 -25.34 6.72 5.48
CA GLY A 377 -24.43 7.82 5.79
C GLY A 377 -23.21 7.92 4.88
N SER A 378 -23.04 6.98 3.93
CA SER A 378 -22.03 7.04 2.88
C SER A 378 -22.64 7.29 1.52
N HIS A 379 -21.82 7.68 0.57
CA HIS A 379 -22.10 7.68 -0.87
C HIS A 379 -20.91 7.10 -1.63
N ALA A 380 -21.09 6.81 -2.92
CA ALA A 380 -20.02 6.16 -3.68
C ALA A 380 -19.87 6.72 -5.09
N THR A 381 -18.63 6.66 -5.59
CA THR A 381 -18.33 6.68 -7.02
C THR A 381 -18.04 5.26 -7.49
N LEU A 382 -18.91 4.75 -8.34
CA LEU A 382 -18.84 3.40 -8.90
C LEU A 382 -18.26 3.46 -10.31
N TYR A 383 -17.33 2.58 -10.61
CA TYR A 383 -16.78 2.36 -11.95
C TYR A 383 -17.29 1.02 -12.46
N ILE A 384 -18.38 1.04 -13.24
CA ILE A 384 -18.98 -0.17 -13.78
C ILE A 384 -18.23 -0.54 -15.05
N PRO A 385 -17.59 -1.72 -15.14
CA PRO A 385 -16.88 -2.13 -16.35
C PRO A 385 -17.82 -2.23 -17.55
N VAL A 386 -17.47 -1.58 -18.66
CA VAL A 386 -18.26 -1.64 -19.90
C VAL A 386 -17.36 -1.88 -21.10
N THR A 387 -17.87 -2.60 -22.09
CA THR A 387 -17.21 -2.79 -23.39
C THR A 387 -18.00 -2.06 -24.47
N GLY A 388 -17.36 -1.20 -25.23
CA GLY A 388 -17.99 -0.44 -26.30
C GLY A 388 -19.16 0.43 -25.84
N ASN A 389 -20.31 0.32 -26.51
CA ASN A 389 -21.54 1.04 -26.19
C ASN A 389 -22.58 0.18 -25.45
N ALA A 390 -22.12 -0.74 -24.62
CA ALA A 390 -23.00 -1.62 -23.86
C ALA A 390 -24.02 -0.83 -23.04
N ALA A 391 -25.28 -1.27 -23.07
CA ALA A 391 -26.32 -0.71 -22.22
C ALA A 391 -26.16 -1.19 -20.78
N VAL A 392 -26.40 -0.30 -19.83
CA VAL A 392 -26.33 -0.61 -18.40
C VAL A 392 -27.70 -0.39 -17.78
N THR A 393 -28.17 -1.39 -17.05
CA THR A 393 -29.39 -1.29 -16.25
C THR A 393 -29.07 -1.42 -14.76
N GLU A 394 -29.84 -0.74 -13.91
CA GLU A 394 -29.89 -0.96 -12.48
C GLU A 394 -31.24 -1.59 -12.12
N SER A 395 -31.22 -2.79 -11.51
CA SER A 395 -32.43 -3.57 -11.16
C SER A 395 -33.45 -3.70 -12.31
N GLY A 396 -32.95 -3.79 -13.54
CA GLY A 396 -33.77 -3.90 -14.76
C GLY A 396 -34.28 -2.59 -15.32
N GLN A 397 -33.99 -1.45 -14.73
CA GLN A 397 -34.35 -0.13 -15.23
C GLN A 397 -33.12 0.55 -15.88
N PRO A 398 -33.32 1.46 -16.87
CA PRO A 398 -32.22 2.26 -17.39
C PRO A 398 -31.50 3.03 -16.26
N ILE A 399 -30.17 2.97 -16.29
CA ILE A 399 -29.35 3.51 -15.19
C ILE A 399 -29.57 5.01 -14.95
N GLU A 400 -29.86 5.77 -16.00
CA GLU A 400 -30.08 7.21 -15.95
C GLU A 400 -31.33 7.61 -15.16
N THR A 401 -32.27 6.69 -14.97
CA THR A 401 -33.55 6.93 -14.25
C THR A 401 -33.64 6.13 -12.95
N ALA A 402 -32.60 5.39 -12.62
CA ALA A 402 -32.59 4.53 -11.45
C ALA A 402 -32.55 5.34 -10.13
N SER A 403 -33.30 4.88 -9.14
CA SER A 403 -33.37 5.54 -7.84
C SER A 403 -32.02 5.49 -7.11
N GLY A 404 -31.61 6.61 -6.49
CA GLY A 404 -30.34 6.71 -5.76
C GLY A 404 -29.11 6.93 -6.67
N ILE A 405 -29.31 7.01 -7.98
CA ILE A 405 -28.25 7.36 -8.94
C ILE A 405 -28.34 8.87 -9.21
N GLU A 406 -27.26 9.60 -8.93
CA GLU A 406 -27.22 11.07 -9.06
C GLU A 406 -26.56 11.53 -10.36
N LYS A 407 -25.58 10.79 -10.85
CA LYS A 407 -24.82 11.16 -12.05
C LYS A 407 -24.27 9.91 -12.75
N VAL A 408 -24.34 9.95 -14.08
CA VAL A 408 -23.78 8.92 -14.95
C VAL A 408 -22.89 9.57 -16.00
N GLU A 409 -21.62 9.13 -16.10
CA GLU A 409 -20.63 9.66 -17.04
C GLU A 409 -19.92 8.51 -17.78
N LYS A 410 -19.77 8.63 -19.10
CA LYS A 410 -19.03 7.65 -19.91
C LYS A 410 -17.53 7.93 -19.83
N GLY A 411 -16.75 6.89 -19.53
CA GLY A 411 -15.29 6.90 -19.56
C GLY A 411 -14.74 5.77 -20.41
N THR A 412 -13.42 5.68 -20.51
CA THR A 412 -12.76 4.59 -21.25
C THR A 412 -12.81 3.30 -20.44
N GLY A 413 -13.58 2.30 -20.92
CA GLY A 413 -13.71 0.99 -20.27
C GLY A 413 -14.61 0.96 -19.03
N TYR A 414 -15.15 2.12 -18.61
CA TYR A 414 -16.04 2.23 -17.45
C TYR A 414 -17.14 3.24 -17.67
N LEU A 415 -18.30 2.94 -17.09
CA LEU A 415 -19.33 3.92 -16.79
C LEU A 415 -19.12 4.39 -15.35
N THR A 416 -18.88 5.69 -15.15
CA THR A 416 -18.72 6.26 -13.82
C THR A 416 -20.07 6.71 -13.30
N VAL A 417 -20.43 6.27 -12.11
CA VAL A 417 -21.74 6.51 -11.50
C VAL A 417 -21.58 7.05 -10.08
N LYS A 418 -22.23 8.17 -9.79
CA LYS A 418 -22.40 8.65 -8.41
C LYS A 418 -23.68 8.06 -7.84
N ALA A 419 -23.54 7.32 -6.73
CA ALA A 419 -24.64 6.63 -6.08
C ALA A 419 -24.73 6.97 -4.60
N LEU A 420 -25.94 7.15 -4.12
CA LEU A 420 -26.28 7.30 -2.72
C LEU A 420 -26.20 5.96 -1.97
N GLN A 421 -26.45 6.00 -0.66
CA GLN A 421 -26.59 4.79 0.16
C GLN A 421 -27.68 3.85 -0.41
N GLY A 422 -27.44 2.56 -0.39
CA GLY A 422 -28.39 1.57 -0.89
C GLY A 422 -27.72 0.30 -1.37
N SER A 423 -28.53 -0.61 -1.91
CA SER A 423 -28.05 -1.82 -2.61
C SER A 423 -28.44 -1.75 -4.06
N TYR A 424 -27.52 -1.98 -4.95
CA TYR A 424 -27.66 -1.83 -6.39
C TYR A 424 -27.26 -3.10 -7.11
N LYS A 425 -27.97 -3.41 -8.20
CA LYS A 425 -27.66 -4.53 -9.10
C LYS A 425 -27.54 -4.02 -10.54
N PHE A 426 -26.31 -3.79 -10.97
CA PHE A 426 -26.02 -3.39 -12.34
C PHE A 426 -25.85 -4.60 -13.24
N VAL A 427 -26.42 -4.50 -14.44
CA VAL A 427 -26.23 -5.48 -15.52
C VAL A 427 -25.79 -4.74 -16.77
N VAL A 428 -24.64 -5.15 -17.32
CA VAL A 428 -24.05 -4.65 -18.56
C VAL A 428 -24.36 -5.64 -19.66
N GLN A 429 -25.05 -5.19 -20.71
CA GLN A 429 -25.55 -6.04 -21.80
C GLN A 429 -24.71 -5.94 -23.06
#